data_14d166927482620caab2d998292a786f
#
_entry.id   14d166927482620caab2d998292a786f
#
_cell.length_a   1.000
_cell.length_b   1.000
_cell.length_c   1.000
_cell.angle_alpha   90.00
_cell.angle_beta   90.00
_cell.angle_gamma   90.00
#
_symmetry.space_group_name_H-M   'P 1'
#
loop_
_entity.id
_entity.type
_entity.pdbx_description
1 polymer ?
#
loop_
_entity_poly.entity_id
_entity_poly.type
_entity_poly.pdbx_seq_one_letter_code
_entity_poly.pdbx_strand_id
1 'polypeptide(L)'
;GPVMVSVPADDWDQPCAAPPRLAGYRDIRPAADGIDALRDAIGKSERIAIVVGAAVDRDGAWEQVVRLAEACQAGVFAAPMSARGSFPEDHALFRGFLPAAGAQLRERLAGHDLVLVVGAPAFAYHVPRGTEGSHVPEGALLAVLTDDPEAAASVPAGLSALGGIRLALEDLLQD
;
A
#
# COMPACT_ATOMS: atom_id res chain seq x y z
N GLY A 1 -2.61 15.62 13.10
CA GLY A 1 -3.59 16.48 12.44
C GLY A 1 -2.91 17.61 11.68
N PRO A 2 -3.63 18.40 10.87
CA PRO A 2 -3.05 19.51 10.15
C PRO A 2 -2.51 20.57 11.12
N VAL A 3 -1.33 21.10 10.80
CA VAL A 3 -0.67 22.15 11.59
C VAL A 3 -0.49 23.36 10.68
N MET A 4 -0.89 24.53 11.17
CA MET A 4 -0.64 25.80 10.52
C MET A 4 0.45 26.55 11.29
N VAL A 5 1.48 26.99 10.59
CA VAL A 5 2.53 27.84 11.14
C VAL A 5 2.46 29.17 10.42
N SER A 6 2.26 30.26 11.18
CA SER A 6 2.33 31.62 10.68
C SER A 6 3.68 32.21 11.02
N VAL A 7 4.40 32.68 10.00
CA VAL A 7 5.72 33.29 10.16
C VAL A 7 5.62 34.72 9.60
N PRO A 8 5.91 35.77 10.41
CA PRO A 8 6.00 37.14 9.92
C PRO A 8 7.05 37.25 8.79
N ALA A 9 6.77 38.11 7.81
CA ALA A 9 7.63 38.23 6.63
C ALA A 9 9.06 38.70 6.94
N ASP A 10 9.21 39.52 7.93
CA ASP A 10 10.49 40.08 8.40
C ASP A 10 11.34 39.07 9.20
N ASP A 11 10.74 37.97 9.70
CA ASP A 11 11.46 36.87 10.35
C ASP A 11 12.23 35.99 9.37
N TRP A 12 11.88 36.01 8.08
CA TRP A 12 12.56 35.21 7.05
C TRP A 12 14.01 35.65 6.79
N ASP A 13 14.32 36.92 7.07
CA ASP A 13 15.65 37.50 6.88
C ASP A 13 16.48 37.46 8.17
N GLN A 14 15.97 36.92 9.26
CA GLN A 14 16.68 36.86 10.53
C GLN A 14 17.61 35.65 10.62
N PRO A 15 18.85 35.84 11.11
CA PRO A 15 19.72 34.73 11.39
C PRO A 15 19.12 33.80 12.43
N CYS A 16 19.01 32.51 12.11
CA CYS A 16 18.49 31.50 13.04
C CYS A 16 19.52 30.38 13.21
N ALA A 17 19.75 29.98 14.45
CA ALA A 17 20.52 28.77 14.72
C ALA A 17 19.68 27.55 14.30
N ALA A 18 20.31 26.62 13.58
CA ALA A 18 19.63 25.37 13.25
C ALA A 18 19.26 24.61 14.54
N PRO A 19 18.01 24.19 14.71
CA PRO A 19 17.61 23.41 15.87
C PRO A 19 18.35 22.06 15.87
N PRO A 20 18.58 21.48 17.05
CA PRO A 20 19.18 20.16 17.14
C PRO A 20 18.28 19.14 16.40
N ARG A 21 18.91 18.25 15.63
CA ARG A 21 18.16 17.18 14.96
C ARG A 21 17.61 16.22 16.01
N LEU A 22 16.30 16.02 15.99
CA LEU A 22 15.66 14.96 16.76
C LEU A 22 15.90 13.62 16.06
N ALA A 23 16.50 12.67 16.76
CA ALA A 23 16.52 11.28 16.32
C ALA A 23 15.15 10.67 16.65
N GLY A 24 14.34 10.43 15.63
CA GLY A 24 13.03 9.78 15.78
C GLY A 24 13.07 8.35 15.24
N TYR A 25 12.76 7.38 16.10
CA TYR A 25 12.54 5.99 15.70
C TYR A 25 11.04 5.78 15.52
N ARG A 26 10.59 5.50 14.30
CA ARG A 26 9.17 5.45 13.94
C ARG A 26 8.75 4.09 13.37
N ASP A 27 9.66 3.14 13.32
CA ASP A 27 9.42 1.83 12.74
C ASP A 27 8.52 1.01 13.67
N ILE A 28 7.33 0.68 13.19
CA ILE A 28 6.36 -0.16 13.89
C ILE A 28 6.25 -1.48 13.12
N ARG A 29 6.60 -2.60 13.76
CA ARG A 29 6.36 -3.92 13.16
C ARG A 29 4.89 -4.28 13.28
N PRO A 30 4.28 -4.88 12.26
CA PRO A 30 2.96 -5.49 12.38
C PRO A 30 2.94 -6.58 13.45
N ALA A 31 1.76 -6.91 13.94
CA ALA A 31 1.58 -8.06 14.80
C ALA A 31 1.93 -9.37 14.05
N ALA A 32 2.57 -10.31 14.72
CA ALA A 32 3.04 -11.55 14.10
C ALA A 32 1.88 -12.37 13.49
N ASP A 33 0.75 -12.44 14.16
CA ASP A 33 -0.46 -13.10 13.66
C ASP A 33 -1.01 -12.46 12.37
N GLY A 34 -0.87 -11.14 12.22
CA GLY A 34 -1.21 -10.44 10.99
C GLY A 34 -0.29 -10.79 9.82
N ILE A 35 1.01 -10.94 10.08
CA ILE A 35 1.99 -11.40 9.08
C ILE A 35 1.73 -12.87 8.71
N ASP A 36 1.45 -13.72 9.69
CA ASP A 36 1.12 -15.12 9.45
C ASP A 36 -0.16 -15.29 8.63
N ALA A 37 -1.18 -14.48 8.90
CA ALA A 37 -2.41 -14.47 8.11
C ALA A 37 -2.17 -14.03 6.66
N LEU A 38 -1.30 -13.02 6.42
CA LEU A 38 -0.92 -12.61 5.08
C LEU A 38 -0.11 -13.70 4.37
N ARG A 39 0.85 -14.33 5.05
CA ARG A 39 1.64 -15.45 4.50
C ARG A 39 0.75 -16.62 4.10
N ASP A 40 -0.20 -16.97 4.95
CA ASP A 40 -1.20 -17.99 4.69
C ASP A 40 -2.09 -17.66 3.48
N ALA A 41 -2.53 -16.41 3.35
CA ALA A 41 -3.33 -15.96 2.21
C ALA A 41 -2.53 -16.05 0.91
N ILE A 42 -1.27 -15.60 0.90
CA ILE A 42 -0.36 -15.71 -0.23
C ILE A 42 -0.14 -17.18 -0.62
N GLY A 43 0.18 -18.04 0.37
CA GLY A 43 0.47 -19.44 0.12
C GLY A 43 -0.71 -20.29 -0.36
N LYS A 44 -1.95 -19.84 -0.12
CA LYS A 44 -3.19 -20.50 -0.57
C LYS A 44 -3.69 -19.99 -1.93
N SER A 45 -3.09 -18.93 -2.46
CA SER A 45 -3.55 -18.27 -3.68
C SER A 45 -2.70 -18.68 -4.88
N GLU A 46 -3.37 -18.83 -6.03
CA GLU A 46 -2.72 -19.24 -7.29
C GLU A 46 -2.45 -18.03 -8.21
N ARG A 47 -3.29 -17.01 -8.13
CA ARG A 47 -3.24 -15.84 -9.01
C ARG A 47 -3.32 -14.55 -8.19
N ILE A 48 -2.16 -14.05 -7.82
CA ILE A 48 -2.02 -12.91 -6.94
C ILE A 48 -1.88 -11.62 -7.75
N ALA A 49 -2.68 -10.62 -7.42
CA ALA A 49 -2.46 -9.23 -7.82
C ALA A 49 -1.90 -8.45 -6.64
N ILE A 50 -0.75 -7.80 -6.81
CA ILE A 50 -0.21 -6.84 -5.85
C ILE A 50 -0.54 -5.43 -6.32
N VAL A 51 -1.19 -4.65 -5.48
CA VAL A 51 -1.52 -3.24 -5.76
C VAL A 51 -0.67 -2.36 -4.86
N VAL A 52 0.26 -1.62 -5.44
CA VAL A 52 1.25 -0.82 -4.71
C VAL A 52 0.88 0.67 -4.68
N GLY A 53 1.09 1.31 -3.55
CA GLY A 53 0.81 2.73 -3.38
C GLY A 53 1.96 3.53 -2.77
N ALA A 54 1.72 4.81 -2.57
CA ALA A 54 2.74 5.81 -2.21
C ALA A 54 3.51 5.50 -0.91
N ALA A 55 2.94 4.70 0.00
CA ALA A 55 3.63 4.35 1.23
C ALA A 55 4.81 3.39 1.00
N VAL A 56 4.82 2.62 -0.09
CA VAL A 56 5.97 1.79 -0.47
C VAL A 56 7.22 2.66 -0.67
N ASP A 57 7.11 3.76 -1.43
CA ASP A 57 8.21 4.70 -1.62
C ASP A 57 8.54 5.46 -0.34
N ARG A 58 7.52 5.94 0.37
CA ARG A 58 7.70 6.69 1.62
C ARG A 58 8.47 5.91 2.69
N ASP A 59 8.27 4.60 2.75
CA ASP A 59 8.91 3.69 3.71
C ASP A 59 10.18 3.00 3.17
N GLY A 60 10.58 3.33 1.94
CA GLY A 60 11.77 2.77 1.30
C GLY A 60 11.69 1.26 1.04
N ALA A 61 10.50 0.76 0.69
CA ALA A 61 10.19 -0.67 0.56
C ALA A 61 10.19 -1.20 -0.89
N TRP A 62 10.82 -0.48 -1.82
CA TRP A 62 10.83 -0.84 -3.24
C TRP A 62 11.42 -2.23 -3.50
N GLU A 63 12.60 -2.48 -2.94
CA GLU A 63 13.30 -3.75 -3.11
C GLU A 63 12.49 -4.92 -2.56
N GLN A 64 11.88 -4.75 -1.38
CA GLN A 64 11.09 -5.79 -0.75
C GLN A 64 9.82 -6.11 -1.55
N VAL A 65 9.16 -5.10 -2.10
CA VAL A 65 7.97 -5.31 -2.94
C VAL A 65 8.33 -6.01 -4.25
N VAL A 66 9.46 -5.67 -4.87
CA VAL A 66 9.94 -6.39 -6.07
C VAL A 66 10.22 -7.85 -5.76
N ARG A 67 10.95 -8.13 -4.67
CA ARG A 67 11.24 -9.50 -4.23
C ARG A 67 9.97 -10.30 -3.95
N LEU A 68 8.97 -9.71 -3.29
CA LEU A 68 7.69 -10.37 -3.04
C LEU A 68 6.96 -10.68 -4.35
N ALA A 69 6.90 -9.73 -5.27
CA ALA A 69 6.26 -9.92 -6.56
C ALA A 69 6.92 -11.05 -7.38
N GLU A 70 8.25 -11.11 -7.37
CA GLU A 70 9.03 -12.16 -8.04
C GLU A 70 8.83 -13.52 -7.38
N ALA A 71 8.87 -13.60 -6.04
CA ALA A 71 8.66 -14.84 -5.31
C ALA A 71 7.26 -15.44 -5.57
N CYS A 72 6.23 -14.58 -5.65
CA CYS A 72 4.85 -15.00 -5.92
C CYS A 72 4.51 -15.07 -7.42
N GLN A 73 5.39 -14.61 -8.32
CA GLN A 73 5.09 -14.41 -9.75
C GLN A 73 3.80 -13.57 -9.96
N ALA A 74 3.59 -12.58 -9.08
CA ALA A 74 2.37 -11.80 -9.00
C ALA A 74 2.35 -10.65 -10.01
N GLY A 75 1.20 -10.38 -10.62
CA GLY A 75 0.98 -9.17 -11.40
C GLY A 75 0.94 -7.93 -10.50
N VAL A 76 1.77 -6.91 -10.79
CA VAL A 76 1.84 -5.69 -10.00
C VAL A 76 1.13 -4.53 -10.68
N PHE A 77 0.27 -3.87 -9.94
CA PHE A 77 -0.50 -2.72 -10.40
C PHE A 77 -0.19 -1.52 -9.50
N ALA A 78 -0.06 -0.33 -10.09
CA ALA A 78 -0.04 0.90 -9.32
C ALA A 78 -1.47 1.27 -8.88
N ALA A 79 -1.60 1.63 -7.60
CA ALA A 79 -2.88 2.06 -7.04
C ALA A 79 -3.40 3.31 -7.76
N PRO A 80 -4.73 3.45 -7.91
CA PRO A 80 -5.30 4.65 -8.49
C PRO A 80 -4.87 5.90 -7.72
N MET A 81 -4.56 6.97 -8.44
CA MET A 81 -4.18 8.27 -7.87
C MET A 81 -2.98 8.21 -6.92
N SER A 82 -2.11 7.22 -7.06
CA SER A 82 -0.87 7.18 -6.27
C SER A 82 -0.01 8.41 -6.57
N ALA A 83 0.37 9.13 -5.51
CA ALA A 83 1.17 10.34 -5.63
C ALA A 83 2.67 10.09 -5.89
N ARG A 84 3.10 8.82 -5.83
CA ARG A 84 4.50 8.40 -5.97
C ARG A 84 4.60 7.11 -6.77
N GLY A 85 5.69 6.94 -7.50
CA GLY A 85 6.11 5.64 -8.01
C GLY A 85 6.32 4.66 -6.84
N SER A 86 5.98 3.40 -7.02
CA SER A 86 6.00 2.41 -5.94
C SER A 86 6.47 1.04 -6.41
N PHE A 87 6.76 0.92 -7.70
CA PHE A 87 7.29 -0.27 -8.36
C PHE A 87 7.95 0.13 -9.69
N PRO A 88 9.01 -0.54 -10.16
CA PRO A 88 9.62 -0.25 -11.46
C PRO A 88 8.64 -0.50 -12.60
N GLU A 89 8.35 0.52 -13.39
CA GLU A 89 7.35 0.43 -14.47
C GLU A 89 7.84 -0.38 -15.69
N ASP A 90 9.15 -0.57 -15.82
CA ASP A 90 9.80 -1.41 -16.83
C ASP A 90 9.95 -2.87 -16.40
N HIS A 91 9.54 -3.22 -15.18
CA HIS A 91 9.62 -4.59 -14.68
C HIS A 91 8.62 -5.51 -15.38
N ALA A 92 9.02 -6.75 -15.69
CA ALA A 92 8.20 -7.73 -16.43
C ALA A 92 6.86 -8.07 -15.75
N LEU A 93 6.76 -7.93 -14.43
CA LEU A 93 5.53 -8.18 -13.66
C LEU A 93 4.64 -6.94 -13.54
N PHE A 94 5.08 -5.75 -13.96
CA PHE A 94 4.24 -4.56 -13.92
C PHE A 94 3.11 -4.65 -14.94
N ARG A 95 1.88 -4.36 -14.49
CA ARG A 95 0.64 -4.46 -15.30
C ARG A 95 -0.03 -3.11 -15.53
N GLY A 96 0.63 -2.03 -15.10
CA GLY A 96 0.15 -0.66 -15.28
C GLY A 96 -0.65 -0.12 -14.10
N PHE A 97 -1.36 0.97 -14.37
CA PHE A 97 -2.11 1.72 -13.37
C PHE A 97 -3.56 1.25 -13.29
N LEU A 98 -4.10 1.16 -12.08
CA LEU A 98 -5.51 0.87 -11.88
C LEU A 98 -6.35 2.14 -12.06
N PRO A 99 -7.51 2.04 -12.69
CA PRO A 99 -8.46 3.13 -12.79
C PRO A 99 -9.15 3.40 -11.45
N ALA A 100 -9.57 4.66 -11.22
CA ALA A 100 -10.29 5.04 -10.01
C ALA A 100 -11.79 4.65 -10.02
N ALA A 101 -12.30 4.08 -11.10
CA ALA A 101 -13.70 3.65 -11.24
C ALA A 101 -13.86 2.17 -10.88
N GLY A 102 -14.73 1.87 -9.92
CA GLY A 102 -14.85 0.53 -9.33
C GLY A 102 -15.15 -0.60 -10.33
N ALA A 103 -16.00 -0.39 -11.34
CA ALA A 103 -16.28 -1.40 -12.35
C ALA A 103 -15.03 -1.73 -13.19
N GLN A 104 -14.30 -0.72 -13.65
CA GLN A 104 -13.07 -0.89 -14.41
C GLN A 104 -11.93 -1.47 -13.56
N LEU A 105 -11.89 -1.12 -12.27
CA LEU A 105 -10.94 -1.68 -11.32
C LEU A 105 -11.17 -3.19 -11.16
N ARG A 106 -12.43 -3.63 -10.96
CA ARG A 106 -12.77 -5.07 -10.91
C ARG A 106 -12.39 -5.80 -12.19
N GLU A 107 -12.65 -5.18 -13.34
CA GLU A 107 -12.29 -5.75 -14.66
C GLU A 107 -10.77 -5.93 -14.79
N ARG A 108 -9.98 -4.94 -14.37
CA ARG A 108 -8.51 -5.02 -14.40
C ARG A 108 -7.94 -6.06 -13.44
N LEU A 109 -8.62 -6.32 -12.34
CA LEU A 109 -8.24 -7.33 -11.34
C LEU A 109 -8.90 -8.70 -11.61
N ALA A 110 -9.73 -8.82 -12.65
CA ALA A 110 -10.42 -10.07 -12.96
C ALA A 110 -9.44 -11.25 -13.14
N GLY A 111 -9.84 -12.41 -12.65
CA GLY A 111 -9.04 -13.63 -12.72
C GLY A 111 -7.99 -13.81 -11.61
N HIS A 112 -7.83 -12.84 -10.71
CA HIS A 112 -7.01 -13.02 -9.52
C HIS A 112 -7.88 -13.52 -8.35
N ASP A 113 -7.30 -14.38 -7.51
CA ASP A 113 -7.94 -14.94 -6.31
C ASP A 113 -7.47 -14.24 -5.01
N LEU A 114 -6.35 -13.53 -5.07
CA LEU A 114 -5.88 -12.63 -4.02
C LEU A 114 -5.55 -11.26 -4.60
N VAL A 115 -6.08 -10.22 -3.99
CA VAL A 115 -5.68 -8.82 -4.21
C VAL A 115 -4.99 -8.32 -2.96
N LEU A 116 -3.66 -8.23 -3.00
CA LEU A 116 -2.82 -7.72 -1.93
C LEU A 116 -2.51 -6.24 -2.16
N VAL A 117 -3.09 -5.37 -1.37
CA VAL A 117 -2.85 -3.92 -1.42
C VAL A 117 -1.74 -3.56 -0.45
N VAL A 118 -0.68 -2.95 -0.94
CA VAL A 118 0.52 -2.60 -0.17
C VAL A 118 0.74 -1.08 -0.22
N GLY A 119 0.59 -0.44 0.93
CA GLY A 119 0.88 0.99 1.07
C GLY A 119 -0.07 1.92 0.32
N ALA A 120 -1.32 1.50 0.12
CA ALA A 120 -2.39 2.29 -0.47
C ALA A 120 -3.71 2.07 0.29
N PRO A 121 -4.67 3.01 0.20
CA PRO A 121 -6.04 2.74 0.63
C PRO A 121 -6.67 1.63 -0.22
N ALA A 122 -7.46 0.75 0.41
CA ALA A 122 -8.17 -0.30 -0.30
C ALA A 122 -9.41 0.25 -1.00
N PHE A 123 -9.17 1.00 -2.07
CA PHE A 123 -10.15 1.45 -3.06
C PHE A 123 -11.27 2.38 -2.55
N ALA A 124 -11.03 3.11 -1.47
CA ALA A 124 -11.92 4.16 -0.99
C ALA A 124 -11.70 5.46 -1.81
N TYR A 125 -12.20 5.52 -3.03
CA TYR A 125 -12.03 6.69 -3.91
C TYR A 125 -13.29 7.55 -4.01
N HIS A 126 -13.08 8.85 -4.23
CA HIS A 126 -14.10 9.90 -4.26
C HIS A 126 -15.12 9.82 -5.42
N VAL A 127 -15.03 8.85 -6.30
CA VAL A 127 -15.92 8.77 -7.47
C VAL A 127 -16.84 7.56 -7.35
N PRO A 128 -18.01 7.71 -6.71
CA PRO A 128 -19.01 6.66 -6.63
C PRO A 128 -19.78 6.54 -7.96
N ARG A 129 -19.11 6.18 -9.04
CA ARG A 129 -19.77 5.90 -10.32
C ARG A 129 -19.91 4.40 -10.49
N GLY A 130 -21.16 3.92 -10.30
CA GLY A 130 -21.54 2.56 -10.67
C GLY A 130 -20.93 1.47 -9.76
N THR A 131 -20.73 1.76 -8.48
CA THR A 131 -20.18 0.80 -7.53
C THR A 131 -21.27 0.18 -6.65
N GLU A 132 -22.17 -0.53 -7.24
CA GLU A 132 -22.88 -1.53 -6.47
C GLU A 132 -21.95 -2.75 -6.34
N GLY A 133 -21.53 -3.05 -5.10
CA GLY A 133 -20.75 -4.24 -4.78
C GLY A 133 -19.24 -3.99 -4.48
N SER A 134 -18.50 -5.07 -4.32
CA SER A 134 -17.08 -5.09 -4.00
C SER A 134 -16.21 -4.50 -5.10
N HIS A 135 -15.13 -3.82 -4.74
CA HIS A 135 -14.09 -3.32 -5.67
C HIS A 135 -13.14 -4.41 -6.15
N VAL A 136 -13.13 -5.57 -5.50
CA VAL A 136 -12.36 -6.74 -5.92
C VAL A 136 -13.25 -7.73 -6.66
N PRO A 137 -12.69 -8.62 -7.51
CA PRO A 137 -13.43 -9.67 -8.20
C PRO A 137 -14.18 -10.56 -7.19
N GLU A 138 -15.31 -11.11 -7.62
CA GLU A 138 -16.06 -12.07 -6.82
C GLU A 138 -15.21 -13.31 -6.51
N GLY A 139 -15.19 -13.71 -5.25
CA GLY A 139 -14.38 -14.82 -4.76
C GLY A 139 -12.91 -14.49 -4.49
N ALA A 140 -12.42 -13.30 -4.86
CA ALA A 140 -11.08 -12.88 -4.52
C ALA A 140 -10.98 -12.41 -3.06
N LEU A 141 -9.94 -12.83 -2.36
CA LEU A 141 -9.59 -12.31 -1.05
C LEU A 141 -8.94 -10.93 -1.18
N LEU A 142 -9.41 -9.96 -0.41
CA LEU A 142 -8.74 -8.69 -0.23
C LEU A 142 -7.83 -8.75 0.99
N ALA A 143 -6.54 -8.46 0.81
CA ALA A 143 -5.58 -8.32 1.88
C ALA A 143 -4.90 -6.94 1.79
N VAL A 144 -4.72 -6.28 2.92
CA VAL A 144 -4.16 -4.92 2.98
C VAL A 144 -3.01 -4.88 3.96
N LEU A 145 -1.88 -4.36 3.52
CA LEU A 145 -0.74 -4.01 4.34
C LEU A 145 -0.56 -2.48 4.28
N THR A 146 -0.69 -1.82 5.40
CA THR A 146 -0.64 -0.35 5.46
C THR A 146 -0.02 0.15 6.76
N ASP A 147 0.60 1.32 6.72
CA ASP A 147 1.08 2.08 7.89
C ASP A 147 0.04 3.10 8.40
N ASP A 148 -1.10 3.18 7.72
CA ASP A 148 -2.20 4.10 8.04
C ASP A 148 -3.33 3.37 8.77
N PRO A 149 -3.60 3.70 10.05
CA PRO A 149 -4.66 3.05 10.82
C PRO A 149 -6.08 3.32 10.28
N GLU A 150 -6.32 4.47 9.62
CA GLU A 150 -7.61 4.74 8.98
C GLU A 150 -7.81 3.86 7.74
N ALA A 151 -6.76 3.71 6.93
CA ALA A 151 -6.79 2.80 5.78
C ALA A 151 -7.00 1.35 6.23
N ALA A 152 -6.33 0.92 7.31
CA ALA A 152 -6.51 -0.41 7.88
C ALA A 152 -7.95 -0.66 8.38
N ALA A 153 -8.53 0.32 9.08
CA ALA A 153 -9.88 0.22 9.62
C ALA A 153 -10.99 0.32 8.56
N SER A 154 -10.71 0.92 7.41
CA SER A 154 -11.67 1.11 6.32
C SER A 154 -11.78 -0.07 5.37
N VAL A 155 -11.01 -1.14 5.56
CA VAL A 155 -11.07 -2.35 4.72
C VAL A 155 -12.46 -3.00 4.89
N PRO A 156 -13.24 -3.10 3.79
CA PRO A 156 -14.64 -3.51 3.92
C PRO A 156 -14.82 -5.00 4.26
N ALA A 157 -13.88 -5.83 3.86
CA ALA A 157 -13.83 -7.26 4.15
C ALA A 157 -12.45 -7.82 3.81
N GLY A 158 -12.04 -8.91 4.45
CA GLY A 158 -10.77 -9.58 4.19
C GLY A 158 -9.76 -9.42 5.32
N LEU A 159 -8.50 -9.22 4.98
CA LEU A 159 -7.39 -9.11 5.93
C LEU A 159 -6.85 -7.67 5.96
N SER A 160 -6.43 -7.22 7.12
CA SER A 160 -5.74 -5.94 7.28
C SER A 160 -4.59 -6.10 8.27
N ALA A 161 -3.37 -5.79 7.85
CA ALA A 161 -2.18 -5.73 8.70
C ALA A 161 -1.67 -4.28 8.77
N LEU A 162 -1.55 -3.76 10.00
CA LEU A 162 -1.09 -2.40 10.28
C LEU A 162 0.36 -2.43 10.73
N GLY A 163 1.22 -1.68 10.05
CA GLY A 163 2.63 -1.51 10.41
C GLY A 163 3.46 -0.94 9.28
N GLY A 164 4.75 -0.72 9.53
CA GLY A 164 5.70 -0.25 8.52
C GLY A 164 5.83 -1.24 7.36
N ILE A 165 5.67 -0.72 6.15
CA ILE A 165 5.61 -1.54 4.93
C ILE A 165 6.89 -2.33 4.73
N ARG A 166 8.05 -1.68 4.87
CA ARG A 166 9.35 -2.32 4.69
C ARG A 166 9.56 -3.47 5.67
N LEU A 167 9.30 -3.23 6.96
CA LEU A 167 9.47 -4.26 8.01
C LEU A 167 8.50 -5.43 7.83
N ALA A 168 7.26 -5.15 7.46
CA ALA A 168 6.27 -6.19 7.19
C ALA A 168 6.67 -7.08 6.00
N LEU A 169 7.16 -6.46 4.92
CA LEU A 169 7.62 -7.21 3.75
C LEU A 169 8.91 -7.99 4.06
N GLU A 170 9.81 -7.46 4.87
CA GLU A 170 10.96 -8.20 5.37
C GLU A 170 10.53 -9.45 6.14
N ASP A 171 9.53 -9.32 7.04
CA ASP A 171 9.00 -10.44 7.81
C ASP A 171 8.26 -11.46 6.93
N LEU A 172 7.52 -11.02 5.90
CA LEU A 172 6.86 -11.91 4.93
C LEU A 172 7.85 -12.72 4.06
N LEU A 173 9.03 -12.14 3.79
CA LEU A 173 10.07 -12.73 2.96
C LEU A 173 11.07 -13.60 3.74
N GLN A 174 10.95 -13.66 5.06
CA GLN A 174 11.71 -14.60 5.88
C GLN A 174 11.04 -15.98 5.82
N ASP A 175 11.84 -17.00 5.51
CA ASP A 175 11.45 -18.42 5.50
C ASP A 175 11.09 -18.94 6.90
#